data_b868762fe65843b7a098410dfef828cd
#
_entry.id   b868762fe65843b7a098410dfef828cd
#
_cell.length_a   1.000
_cell.length_b   1.000
_cell.length_c   1.000
_cell.angle_alpha   90.00
_cell.angle_beta   90.00
_cell.angle_gamma   90.00
#
_symmetry.space_group_name_H-M   'P 1'
#
loop_
_entity.id
_entity.type
_entity.pdbx_description
1 polymer ?
#
loop_
_entity_poly.entity_id
_entity_poly.type
_entity_poly.pdbx_seq_one_letter_code
_entity_poly.pdbx_strand_id
1 'polypeptide(L)'
;SDDTLCVRAVVTDGIGNSNAGRPATRAAMQTSMYDDFKVVAAVKENGNVGTQYYMDDVATKTGTNWVPSKVYYWPGSNRQLRFLAWAPTDASFQSVPNNPNATTLQYTTPAEAKNQRDLVAAATGFISNPSNDATCTPVGLQFKHLCTAVIIKTGATMTEGTIKSVSLKGVKNSGTYDMVSSVWTLSGNTTDFTISPNQATTSTTPNGTDLNAGESTFMLLPQTLGADSQLEVIFHDN
;
A
#
# COMPACT_ATOMS: atom_id res chain seq x y z
N SER A 1 -4.45 35.37 -11.68
CA SER A 1 -3.55 34.42 -12.34
C SER A 1 -4.01 33.02 -12.05
N ASP A 2 -4.23 32.27 -13.10
CA ASP A 2 -4.84 30.97 -13.03
C ASP A 2 -3.76 29.91 -12.79
N ASP A 3 -3.28 29.81 -11.55
CA ASP A 3 -2.26 28.84 -11.16
C ASP A 3 -2.89 27.45 -11.08
N THR A 4 -2.80 26.70 -12.17
CA THR A 4 -3.31 25.33 -12.26
C THR A 4 -2.57 24.43 -11.28
N LEU A 5 -3.32 23.62 -10.54
CA LEU A 5 -2.78 22.63 -9.61
C LEU A 5 -2.50 21.32 -10.36
N CYS A 6 -1.26 20.89 -10.36
CA CYS A 6 -0.83 19.61 -10.92
C CYS A 6 -0.31 18.69 -9.82
N VAL A 7 -0.55 17.40 -9.97
CA VAL A 7 -0.01 16.38 -9.08
C VAL A 7 0.85 15.39 -9.86
N ARG A 8 1.93 14.93 -9.23
CA ARG A 8 2.81 13.89 -9.75
C ARG A 8 3.00 12.80 -8.72
N ALA A 9 2.70 11.56 -9.10
CA ALA A 9 2.93 10.41 -8.25
C ALA A 9 4.37 9.90 -8.40
N VAL A 10 5.00 9.62 -7.28
CA VAL A 10 6.29 8.95 -7.19
C VAL A 10 6.14 7.81 -6.18
N VAL A 11 6.47 6.58 -6.59
CA VAL A 11 6.55 5.46 -5.65
C VAL A 11 7.99 5.36 -5.17
N THR A 12 8.19 5.60 -3.88
CA THR A 12 9.50 5.33 -3.28
C THR A 12 9.62 3.84 -3.07
N ASP A 13 10.75 3.27 -3.48
CA ASP A 13 11.09 1.89 -3.19
C ASP A 13 11.05 1.69 -1.66
N GLY A 14 9.93 1.20 -1.18
CA GLY A 14 9.70 0.96 0.24
C GLY A 14 10.61 -0.17 0.72
N ILE A 15 10.96 -0.07 1.96
CA ILE A 15 11.72 -1.01 2.76
C ILE A 15 11.60 -2.45 2.23
N GLY A 16 12.70 -2.99 1.71
CA GLY A 16 12.81 -4.40 1.38
C GLY A 16 12.43 -4.81 -0.04
N ASN A 17 12.32 -3.90 -0.98
CA ASN A 17 12.02 -4.27 -2.36
C ASN A 17 13.24 -4.79 -3.12
N SER A 18 13.55 -6.05 -2.93
CA SER A 18 14.49 -6.81 -3.77
C SER A 18 13.80 -7.43 -5.01
N ASN A 19 12.57 -7.07 -5.32
CA ASN A 19 11.75 -7.69 -6.35
C ASN A 19 11.65 -6.90 -7.65
N ALA A 20 12.68 -6.17 -8.03
CA ALA A 20 12.79 -5.58 -9.35
C ALA A 20 12.64 -6.69 -10.41
N GLY A 21 11.63 -6.59 -11.26
CA GLY A 21 11.37 -7.51 -12.37
C GLY A 21 10.23 -8.52 -12.17
N ARG A 22 9.47 -8.45 -11.07
CA ARG A 22 8.27 -9.31 -10.90
C ARG A 22 7.05 -8.69 -11.55
N PRO A 23 6.20 -9.48 -12.23
CA PRO A 23 4.91 -8.98 -12.70
C PRO A 23 4.05 -8.53 -11.52
N ALA A 24 3.39 -7.39 -11.68
CA ALA A 24 2.46 -6.87 -10.70
C ALA A 24 1.24 -7.81 -10.62
N THR A 25 1.17 -8.59 -9.56
CA THR A 25 0.00 -9.40 -9.22
C THR A 25 -0.75 -8.77 -8.04
N ARG A 26 -2.00 -9.18 -7.83
CA ARG A 26 -2.82 -8.61 -6.74
C ARG A 26 -2.20 -8.77 -5.35
N ALA A 27 -1.44 -9.82 -5.15
CA ALA A 27 -0.79 -10.14 -3.88
C ALA A 27 0.73 -10.00 -3.92
N ALA A 28 1.28 -9.16 -4.81
CA ALA A 28 2.70 -8.79 -4.83
C ALA A 28 2.85 -7.28 -4.72
N MET A 29 3.97 -6.83 -4.16
CA MET A 29 4.26 -5.41 -4.12
C MET A 29 4.39 -4.84 -5.53
N GLN A 30 3.74 -3.71 -5.76
CA GLN A 30 3.78 -3.03 -7.05
C GLN A 30 5.15 -2.38 -7.25
N THR A 31 5.72 -2.57 -8.42
CA THR A 31 6.97 -1.90 -8.83
C THR A 31 6.69 -0.56 -9.50
N SER A 32 5.43 -0.30 -9.82
CA SER A 32 4.96 0.96 -10.40
C SER A 32 3.66 1.35 -9.73
N MET A 33 3.32 2.63 -9.81
CA MET A 33 2.08 3.15 -9.27
C MET A 33 0.87 2.57 -10.00
N TYR A 34 -0.26 2.42 -9.27
CA TYR A 34 -1.57 2.08 -9.85
C TYR A 34 -1.97 3.08 -10.95
N ASP A 35 -2.86 2.65 -11.86
CA ASP A 35 -3.36 3.51 -12.93
C ASP A 35 -4.29 4.63 -12.43
N ASP A 36 -4.79 4.50 -11.21
CA ASP A 36 -5.52 5.57 -10.53
C ASP A 36 -5.20 5.59 -9.03
N PHE A 37 -5.47 6.71 -8.40
CA PHE A 37 -5.44 6.85 -6.96
C PHE A 37 -6.43 7.93 -6.51
N LYS A 38 -6.93 7.76 -5.30
CA LYS A 38 -7.73 8.79 -4.62
C LYS A 38 -6.81 9.88 -4.11
N VAL A 39 -7.22 11.13 -4.28
CA VAL A 39 -6.52 12.29 -3.74
C VAL A 39 -7.51 13.28 -3.14
N VAL A 40 -7.22 13.75 -1.94
CA VAL A 40 -7.96 14.80 -1.27
C VAL A 40 -7.00 15.90 -0.84
N ALA A 41 -7.48 17.14 -0.82
CA ALA A 41 -6.72 18.27 -0.30
C ALA A 41 -7.55 19.07 0.71
N ALA A 42 -6.98 19.26 1.89
CA ALA A 42 -7.49 20.18 2.89
C ALA A 42 -6.87 21.56 2.69
N VAL A 43 -7.66 22.62 2.87
CA VAL A 43 -7.17 24.00 2.83
C VAL A 43 -6.99 24.55 4.24
N LYS A 44 -5.88 25.24 4.46
CA LYS A 44 -5.58 25.94 5.70
C LYS A 44 -5.45 27.43 5.43
N GLU A 45 -6.19 28.23 6.17
CA GLU A 45 -6.17 29.68 6.11
C GLU A 45 -6.09 30.26 7.52
N ASN A 46 -5.17 31.18 7.75
CA ASN A 46 -4.96 31.80 9.07
C ASN A 46 -4.82 30.78 10.22
N GLY A 47 -4.15 29.69 9.98
CA GLY A 47 -3.94 28.62 10.97
C GLY A 47 -5.10 27.64 11.13
N ASN A 48 -6.24 27.87 10.48
CA ASN A 48 -7.43 27.03 10.59
C ASN A 48 -7.63 26.17 9.34
N VAL A 49 -7.90 24.88 9.55
CA VAL A 49 -8.26 23.95 8.48
C VAL A 49 -9.73 24.14 8.13
N GLY A 50 -10.03 24.26 6.85
CA GLY A 50 -11.40 24.38 6.36
C GLY A 50 -12.26 23.16 6.68
N THR A 51 -13.57 23.35 6.68
CA THR A 51 -14.55 22.30 6.99
C THR A 51 -14.92 21.43 5.80
N GLN A 52 -14.55 21.87 4.59
CA GLN A 52 -14.79 21.16 3.34
C GLN A 52 -13.46 20.86 2.65
N TYR A 53 -13.39 19.77 1.91
CA TYR A 53 -12.25 19.51 1.04
C TYR A 53 -12.18 20.57 -0.08
N TYR A 54 -10.99 21.08 -0.31
CA TYR A 54 -10.66 21.90 -1.47
C TYR A 54 -10.60 21.04 -2.75
N MET A 55 -10.06 19.86 -2.65
CA MET A 55 -9.97 18.87 -3.72
C MET A 55 -10.41 17.51 -3.16
N ASP A 56 -11.27 16.83 -3.90
CA ASP A 56 -11.71 15.46 -3.62
C ASP A 56 -11.95 14.78 -4.97
N ASP A 57 -10.98 13.96 -5.41
CA ASP A 57 -10.98 13.45 -6.78
C ASP A 57 -10.24 12.11 -6.88
N VAL A 58 -10.35 11.49 -8.04
CA VAL A 58 -9.52 10.37 -8.47
C VAL A 58 -8.63 10.86 -9.60
N ALA A 59 -7.33 10.70 -9.43
CA ALA A 59 -6.36 10.97 -10.48
C ALA A 59 -6.12 9.69 -11.28
N THR A 60 -6.24 9.77 -12.60
CA THR A 60 -6.12 8.65 -13.51
C THR A 60 -4.92 8.85 -14.43
N LYS A 61 -4.18 7.76 -14.65
CA LYS A 61 -2.99 7.77 -15.49
C LYS A 61 -3.32 8.10 -16.94
N THR A 62 -2.65 9.12 -17.45
CA THR A 62 -2.72 9.55 -18.84
C THR A 62 -1.28 9.69 -19.36
N GLY A 63 -0.84 8.75 -20.17
CA GLY A 63 0.56 8.65 -20.55
C GLY A 63 1.44 8.33 -19.34
N THR A 64 2.34 9.23 -18.97
CA THR A 64 3.23 9.09 -17.80
C THR A 64 2.78 9.88 -16.58
N ASN A 65 1.66 10.59 -16.67
CA ASN A 65 1.14 11.45 -15.62
C ASN A 65 -0.20 10.94 -15.09
N TRP A 66 -0.56 11.36 -13.89
CA TRP A 66 -1.89 11.14 -13.31
C TRP A 66 -2.62 12.47 -13.32
N VAL A 67 -3.85 12.47 -13.86
CA VAL A 67 -4.65 13.67 -14.07
C VAL A 67 -5.95 13.55 -13.29
N PRO A 68 -6.29 14.55 -12.45
CA PRO A 68 -7.60 14.62 -11.80
C PRO A 68 -8.74 14.71 -12.84
N SER A 69 -9.95 14.35 -12.45
CA SER A 69 -11.12 14.35 -13.34
C SER A 69 -11.53 15.75 -13.79
N LYS A 70 -11.12 16.78 -13.06
CA LYS A 70 -11.37 18.20 -13.37
C LYS A 70 -10.15 19.04 -13.05
N VAL A 71 -10.11 20.24 -13.60
CA VAL A 71 -9.05 21.21 -13.34
C VAL A 71 -9.26 21.87 -11.97
N TYR A 72 -8.18 21.96 -11.20
CA TYR A 72 -8.12 22.67 -9.93
C TYR A 72 -7.11 23.81 -10.04
N TYR A 73 -7.32 24.84 -9.28
CA TYR A 73 -6.41 25.98 -9.20
C TYR A 73 -5.92 26.15 -7.76
N TRP A 74 -4.73 26.69 -7.60
CA TRP A 74 -4.24 26.99 -6.27
C TRP A 74 -5.11 28.05 -5.59
N PRO A 75 -5.44 27.89 -4.31
CA PRO A 75 -6.10 28.95 -3.56
C PRO A 75 -5.16 30.14 -3.41
N GLY A 76 -5.70 31.31 -3.13
CA GLY A 76 -4.91 32.57 -3.02
C GLY A 76 -3.76 32.49 -2.01
N SER A 77 -2.92 33.52 -2.03
CA SER A 77 -1.59 33.56 -1.39
C SER A 77 -1.54 33.28 0.12
N ASN A 78 -2.66 33.47 0.84
CA ASN A 78 -2.72 33.24 2.29
C ASN A 78 -3.24 31.83 2.67
N ARG A 79 -3.32 30.94 1.69
CA ARG A 79 -3.84 29.59 1.87
C ARG A 79 -2.80 28.55 1.53
N GLN A 80 -2.85 27.44 2.27
CA GLN A 80 -2.01 26.28 2.05
C GLN A 80 -2.89 25.06 1.84
N LEU A 81 -2.37 24.08 1.09
CA LEU A 81 -3.04 22.79 0.86
C LEU A 81 -2.21 21.66 1.45
N ARG A 82 -2.89 20.71 2.08
CA ARG A 82 -2.33 19.41 2.46
C ARG A 82 -2.99 18.33 1.63
N PHE A 83 -2.19 17.54 0.94
CA PHE A 83 -2.66 16.43 0.12
C PHE A 83 -2.54 15.13 0.87
N LEU A 84 -3.58 14.30 0.77
CA LEU A 84 -3.57 12.89 1.14
C LEU A 84 -3.99 12.10 -0.09
N ALA A 85 -3.28 11.01 -0.37
CA ALA A 85 -3.59 10.15 -1.51
C ALA A 85 -3.39 8.69 -1.14
N TRP A 86 -4.19 7.80 -1.72
CA TRP A 86 -4.11 6.37 -1.48
C TRP A 86 -4.61 5.55 -2.67
N ALA A 87 -4.13 4.33 -2.76
CA ALA A 87 -4.57 3.31 -3.69
C ALA A 87 -4.45 1.93 -3.02
N PRO A 88 -5.25 0.94 -3.43
CA PRO A 88 -6.22 0.98 -4.53
C PRO A 88 -7.45 1.83 -4.22
N THR A 89 -8.18 2.24 -5.26
CA THR A 89 -9.38 3.08 -5.17
C THR A 89 -10.66 2.27 -4.98
N ASP A 90 -10.58 0.95 -5.06
CA ASP A 90 -11.70 0.06 -4.80
C ASP A 90 -12.06 -0.01 -3.30
N ALA A 91 -13.01 -0.85 -2.94
CA ALA A 91 -13.48 -1.01 -1.56
C ALA A 91 -12.53 -1.81 -0.65
N SER A 92 -11.21 -1.82 -0.92
CA SER A 92 -10.23 -2.52 -0.09
C SER A 92 -10.12 -1.93 1.31
N PHE A 93 -10.13 -0.61 1.43
CA PHE A 93 -10.14 0.05 2.75
C PHE A 93 -11.54 0.04 3.33
N GLN A 94 -11.68 -0.33 4.62
CA GLN A 94 -12.96 -0.29 5.35
C GLN A 94 -13.38 1.13 5.70
N SER A 95 -12.42 2.04 5.87
CA SER A 95 -12.66 3.45 6.08
C SER A 95 -11.53 4.28 5.47
N VAL A 96 -11.90 5.40 4.89
CA VAL A 96 -11.01 6.39 4.29
C VAL A 96 -11.31 7.76 4.86
N PRO A 97 -10.38 8.74 4.78
CA PRO A 97 -10.66 10.10 5.20
C PRO A 97 -11.88 10.68 4.49
N ASN A 98 -12.84 11.17 5.25
CA ASN A 98 -14.12 11.73 4.76
C ASN A 98 -14.34 13.19 5.16
N ASN A 99 -13.36 13.81 5.81
CA ASN A 99 -13.37 15.25 6.15
C ASN A 99 -11.93 15.78 6.21
N PRO A 100 -11.71 17.10 6.12
CA PRO A 100 -10.39 17.70 6.05
C PRO A 100 -9.47 17.45 7.24
N ASN A 101 -10.01 17.06 8.40
CA ASN A 101 -9.22 16.75 9.59
C ASN A 101 -8.89 15.24 9.72
N ALA A 102 -9.54 14.39 8.94
CA ALA A 102 -9.26 12.96 8.95
C ALA A 102 -8.00 12.64 8.15
N THR A 103 -7.14 11.77 8.71
CA THR A 103 -5.83 11.42 8.14
C THR A 103 -5.58 9.92 8.12
N THR A 104 -6.56 9.11 8.52
CA THR A 104 -6.39 7.68 8.72
C THR A 104 -7.13 6.85 7.67
N LEU A 105 -6.51 5.73 7.34
CA LEU A 105 -7.09 4.64 6.57
C LEU A 105 -7.33 3.46 7.53
N GLN A 106 -8.49 2.84 7.48
CA GLN A 106 -8.74 1.59 8.17
C GLN A 106 -8.70 0.43 7.18
N TYR A 107 -7.99 -0.63 7.55
CA TYR A 107 -7.83 -1.79 6.70
C TYR A 107 -7.88 -3.08 7.50
N THR A 108 -8.51 -4.10 6.90
CA THR A 108 -8.44 -5.49 7.36
C THR A 108 -7.95 -6.34 6.20
N THR A 109 -6.83 -7.01 6.41
CA THR A 109 -6.25 -7.90 5.41
C THR A 109 -7.20 -9.07 5.15
N PRO A 110 -7.58 -9.34 3.90
CA PRO A 110 -8.37 -10.51 3.55
C PRO A 110 -7.68 -11.82 3.96
N ALA A 111 -8.47 -12.81 4.36
CA ALA A 111 -7.93 -14.10 4.79
C ALA A 111 -7.22 -14.86 3.65
N GLU A 112 -7.75 -14.75 2.44
CA GLU A 112 -7.15 -15.40 1.27
C GLU A 112 -6.07 -14.54 0.64
N ALA A 113 -4.86 -15.09 0.49
CA ALA A 113 -3.70 -14.38 -0.06
C ALA A 113 -3.99 -13.71 -1.42
N LYS A 114 -4.72 -14.39 -2.31
CA LYS A 114 -5.08 -13.86 -3.64
C LYS A 114 -5.92 -12.57 -3.60
N ASN A 115 -6.60 -12.30 -2.48
CA ASN A 115 -7.41 -11.10 -2.27
C ASN A 115 -6.65 -10.00 -1.52
N GLN A 116 -5.47 -10.29 -1.01
CA GLN A 116 -4.63 -9.30 -0.35
C GLN A 116 -4.04 -8.34 -1.38
N ARG A 117 -3.88 -7.09 -0.99
CA ARG A 117 -3.49 -6.00 -1.89
C ARG A 117 -2.22 -5.35 -1.39
N ASP A 118 -1.46 -4.83 -2.34
CA ASP A 118 -0.38 -3.90 -2.04
C ASP A 118 -0.98 -2.51 -1.86
N LEU A 119 -1.07 -2.06 -0.62
CA LEU A 119 -1.60 -0.75 -0.28
C LEU A 119 -0.52 0.29 -0.38
N VAL A 120 -0.83 1.43 -0.98
CA VAL A 120 0.08 2.57 -1.06
C VAL A 120 -0.63 3.85 -0.62
N ALA A 121 0.11 4.74 0.02
CA ALA A 121 -0.40 6.05 0.41
C ALA A 121 0.70 7.12 0.38
N ALA A 122 0.27 8.37 0.21
CA ALA A 122 1.12 9.54 0.22
C ALA A 122 0.45 10.65 1.03
N ALA A 123 1.26 11.48 1.67
CA ALA A 123 0.81 12.68 2.35
C ALA A 123 1.84 13.80 2.16
N THR A 124 1.35 15.02 2.10
CA THR A 124 2.19 16.23 2.21
C THR A 124 1.93 16.91 3.55
N GLY A 125 2.80 17.83 3.95
CA GLY A 125 2.43 18.86 4.90
C GLY A 125 1.49 19.89 4.25
N PHE A 126 1.11 20.92 4.99
CA PHE A 126 0.47 22.09 4.39
C PHE A 126 1.50 22.92 3.63
N ILE A 127 1.28 23.08 2.34
CA ILE A 127 2.19 23.74 1.41
C ILE A 127 1.49 24.91 0.72
N SER A 128 2.24 25.97 0.46
CA SER A 128 1.80 27.10 -0.37
C SER A 128 1.98 26.75 -1.85
N ASN A 129 1.37 27.51 -2.73
CA ASN A 129 1.60 27.35 -4.16
C ASN A 129 3.12 27.36 -4.46
N PRO A 130 3.66 26.29 -5.03
CA PRO A 130 5.09 26.19 -5.33
C PRO A 130 5.53 27.04 -6.53
N SER A 131 4.58 27.57 -7.29
CA SER A 131 4.82 28.38 -8.49
C SER A 131 4.29 29.80 -8.29
N ASN A 132 5.04 30.78 -8.78
CA ASN A 132 4.63 32.19 -8.80
C ASN A 132 4.17 32.63 -10.19
N ASP A 133 4.11 31.74 -11.14
CA ASP A 133 3.73 32.01 -12.52
C ASP A 133 2.62 31.05 -13.00
N ALA A 134 2.16 31.24 -14.21
CA ALA A 134 1.12 30.42 -14.82
C ALA A 134 1.60 28.99 -15.20
N THR A 135 2.82 28.61 -14.86
CA THR A 135 3.33 27.27 -15.13
C THR A 135 2.89 26.32 -14.02
N CYS A 136 2.45 25.13 -14.43
CA CYS A 136 2.04 24.10 -13.51
C CYS A 136 3.26 23.41 -12.89
N THR A 137 3.60 23.76 -11.65
CA THR A 137 4.62 23.04 -10.90
C THR A 137 3.94 21.86 -10.19
N PRO A 138 4.27 20.60 -10.55
CA PRO A 138 3.59 19.46 -9.95
C PRO A 138 3.87 19.32 -8.45
N VAL A 139 2.83 19.03 -7.68
CA VAL A 139 2.96 18.53 -6.30
C VAL A 139 3.45 17.09 -6.34
N GLY A 140 4.60 16.82 -5.76
CA GLY A 140 5.14 15.47 -5.64
C GLY A 140 4.41 14.67 -4.56
N LEU A 141 3.64 13.67 -4.93
CA LEU A 141 3.05 12.71 -4.01
C LEU A 141 3.96 11.50 -3.89
N GLN A 142 4.64 11.39 -2.75
CA GLN A 142 5.57 10.31 -2.45
C GLN A 142 4.80 9.13 -1.86
N PHE A 143 4.44 8.16 -2.69
CA PHE A 143 3.73 6.97 -2.26
C PHE A 143 4.67 5.97 -1.57
N LYS A 144 4.21 5.45 -0.45
CA LYS A 144 4.89 4.39 0.32
C LYS A 144 4.03 3.15 0.31
N HIS A 145 4.67 1.98 0.25
CA HIS A 145 4.01 0.71 0.52
C HIS A 145 3.64 0.62 1.99
N LEU A 146 2.41 0.21 2.27
CA LEU A 146 1.87 0.13 3.64
C LEU A 146 1.96 -1.27 4.22
N CYS A 147 2.24 -2.29 3.39
CA CYS A 147 2.32 -3.69 3.78
C CYS A 147 3.72 -4.25 3.52
N THR A 148 4.03 -5.36 4.19
CA THR A 148 5.23 -6.15 3.96
C THR A 148 4.86 -7.42 3.21
N ALA A 149 5.47 -7.64 2.06
CA ALA A 149 5.31 -8.88 1.31
C ALA A 149 6.15 -9.99 1.97
N VAL A 150 5.51 -11.11 2.32
CA VAL A 150 6.16 -12.26 2.93
C VAL A 150 6.10 -13.45 1.97
N ILE A 151 7.28 -13.90 1.55
CA ILE A 151 7.45 -15.06 0.68
C ILE A 151 8.26 -16.11 1.43
N ILE A 152 7.71 -17.31 1.50
CA ILE A 152 8.34 -18.48 2.12
C ILE A 152 9.01 -19.29 1.02
N LYS A 153 10.21 -19.74 1.29
CA LYS A 153 11.06 -20.45 0.33
C LYS A 153 11.55 -21.77 0.92
N THR A 154 11.85 -22.71 0.02
CA THR A 154 12.52 -23.96 0.40
C THR A 154 13.92 -23.70 0.97
N GLY A 155 14.35 -24.56 1.89
CA GLY A 155 15.70 -24.54 2.44
C GLY A 155 16.73 -25.21 1.53
N ALA A 156 17.96 -25.27 2.04
CA ALA A 156 19.11 -25.85 1.30
C ALA A 156 19.03 -27.38 1.17
N THR A 157 18.37 -28.04 2.11
CA THR A 157 18.26 -29.51 2.13
C THR A 157 16.78 -29.89 2.23
N MET A 158 16.26 -30.42 1.14
CA MET A 158 14.90 -30.93 1.08
C MET A 158 14.93 -32.47 0.96
N THR A 159 13.82 -33.10 1.30
CA THR A 159 13.62 -34.55 1.15
C THR A 159 12.52 -34.83 0.13
N GLU A 160 12.39 -36.07 -0.27
CA GLU A 160 11.34 -36.48 -1.19
C GLU A 160 9.97 -36.45 -0.49
N GLY A 161 9.01 -35.80 -1.13
CA GLY A 161 7.65 -35.65 -0.60
C GLY A 161 6.90 -34.48 -1.22
N THR A 162 5.90 -34.00 -0.51
CA THR A 162 5.06 -32.87 -0.97
C THR A 162 4.78 -31.92 0.16
N ILE A 163 5.05 -30.63 -0.05
CA ILE A 163 4.60 -29.56 0.83
C ILE A 163 3.12 -29.30 0.53
N LYS A 164 2.25 -29.72 1.43
CA LYS A 164 0.78 -29.62 1.26
C LYS A 164 0.25 -28.23 1.60
N SER A 165 0.70 -27.64 2.69
CA SER A 165 0.30 -26.31 3.08
C SER A 165 1.41 -25.57 3.81
N VAL A 166 1.33 -24.25 3.73
CA VAL A 166 2.18 -23.32 4.47
C VAL A 166 1.29 -22.27 5.09
N SER A 167 1.42 -22.06 6.39
CA SER A 167 0.62 -21.09 7.14
C SER A 167 1.51 -20.15 7.94
N LEU A 168 1.20 -18.87 7.87
CA LEU A 168 1.69 -17.86 8.79
C LEU A 168 0.60 -17.62 9.82
N LYS A 169 0.83 -18.09 11.06
CA LYS A 169 -0.18 -18.14 12.11
C LYS A 169 0.02 -17.08 13.17
N GLY A 170 -1.06 -16.66 13.80
CA GLY A 170 -1.03 -15.79 14.97
C GLY A 170 -0.59 -14.36 14.64
N VAL A 171 -0.97 -13.82 13.48
CA VAL A 171 -0.63 -12.46 13.04
C VAL A 171 -1.84 -11.54 13.11
N LYS A 172 -1.62 -10.27 13.41
CA LYS A 172 -2.67 -9.26 13.35
C LYS A 172 -2.95 -8.87 11.92
N ASN A 173 -4.23 -8.75 11.57
CA ASN A 173 -4.67 -8.46 10.21
C ASN A 173 -5.49 -7.18 10.07
N SER A 174 -5.68 -6.41 11.14
CA SER A 174 -6.52 -5.21 11.12
C SER A 174 -5.86 -4.06 11.85
N GLY A 175 -6.13 -2.85 11.39
CA GLY A 175 -5.66 -1.64 12.03
C GLY A 175 -5.98 -0.38 11.26
N THR A 176 -5.48 0.73 11.79
CA THR A 176 -5.55 2.05 11.16
C THR A 176 -4.15 2.54 10.82
N TYR A 177 -4.01 3.14 9.65
CA TYR A 177 -2.78 3.79 9.20
C TYR A 177 -2.99 5.28 9.14
N ASP A 178 -2.18 6.03 9.87
CA ASP A 178 -2.16 7.49 9.79
C ASP A 178 -1.20 7.91 8.67
N MET A 179 -1.75 8.51 7.62
CA MET A 179 -0.96 8.91 6.44
C MET A 179 0.00 10.06 6.73
N VAL A 180 -0.30 10.91 7.71
CA VAL A 180 0.55 12.04 8.08
C VAL A 180 1.75 11.59 8.89
N SER A 181 1.55 10.76 9.91
CA SER A 181 2.63 10.22 10.74
C SER A 181 3.31 8.98 10.17
N SER A 182 2.70 8.33 9.17
CA SER A 182 3.14 7.06 8.60
C SER A 182 3.19 5.91 9.62
N VAL A 183 2.21 5.85 10.52
CA VAL A 183 2.17 4.88 11.62
C VAL A 183 0.93 4.01 11.53
N TRP A 184 1.13 2.69 11.62
CA TRP A 184 0.07 1.72 11.86
C TRP A 184 -0.23 1.60 13.35
N THR A 185 -1.52 1.59 13.69
CA THR A 185 -2.03 1.14 14.98
C THR A 185 -2.84 -0.11 14.74
N LEU A 186 -2.27 -1.26 15.10
CA LEU A 186 -2.92 -2.56 14.86
C LEU A 186 -3.90 -2.87 15.98
N SER A 187 -5.00 -3.51 15.61
CA SER A 187 -6.10 -3.86 16.51
C SER A 187 -6.64 -5.25 16.16
N GLY A 188 -7.55 -5.71 17.03
CA GLY A 188 -8.26 -6.95 16.80
C GLY A 188 -7.50 -8.20 17.20
N ASN A 189 -8.09 -9.31 16.85
CA ASN A 189 -7.56 -10.64 17.11
C ASN A 189 -6.50 -11.00 16.07
N THR A 190 -5.74 -12.02 16.40
CA THR A 190 -4.82 -12.64 15.44
C THR A 190 -5.58 -13.55 14.48
N THR A 191 -4.99 -13.76 13.31
CA THR A 191 -5.49 -14.63 12.26
C THR A 191 -4.35 -15.46 11.67
N ASP A 192 -4.71 -16.41 10.83
CA ASP A 192 -3.77 -17.27 10.11
C ASP A 192 -3.94 -17.05 8.61
N PHE A 193 -2.82 -16.96 7.89
CA PHE A 193 -2.79 -16.97 6.43
C PHE A 193 -2.25 -18.30 5.95
N THR A 194 -2.99 -19.00 5.12
CA THR A 194 -2.63 -20.33 4.64
C THR A 194 -2.70 -20.39 3.11
N ILE A 195 -1.70 -21.03 2.53
CA ILE A 195 -1.72 -21.43 1.12
C ILE A 195 -1.47 -22.94 1.01
N SER A 196 -1.92 -23.53 -0.08
CA SER A 196 -1.74 -24.96 -0.37
C SER A 196 -0.98 -25.13 -1.70
N PRO A 197 0.36 -25.00 -1.67
CA PRO A 197 1.16 -25.00 -2.88
C PRO A 197 1.20 -26.39 -3.55
N ASN A 198 0.96 -27.47 -2.81
CA ASN A 198 1.12 -28.86 -3.27
C ASN A 198 2.45 -29.05 -4.03
N GLN A 199 3.52 -28.53 -3.44
CA GLN A 199 4.84 -28.51 -4.05
C GLN A 199 5.56 -29.83 -3.81
N ALA A 200 5.79 -30.58 -4.88
CA ALA A 200 6.66 -31.75 -4.82
C ALA A 200 8.11 -31.33 -4.57
N THR A 201 8.79 -32.07 -3.72
CA THR A 201 10.21 -31.86 -3.41
C THR A 201 10.99 -33.16 -3.56
N THR A 202 12.28 -33.01 -3.79
CA THR A 202 13.28 -34.10 -3.81
C THR A 202 14.55 -33.59 -3.15
N SER A 203 15.54 -34.45 -3.00
CA SER A 203 16.87 -34.05 -2.51
C SER A 203 17.58 -33.02 -3.42
N THR A 204 17.11 -32.85 -4.67
CA THR A 204 17.66 -31.92 -5.64
C THR A 204 16.82 -30.67 -5.79
N THR A 205 15.75 -30.50 -5.01
CA THR A 205 14.95 -29.27 -5.02
C THR A 205 15.84 -28.07 -4.70
N PRO A 206 15.89 -27.04 -5.58
CA PRO A 206 16.75 -25.90 -5.38
C PRO A 206 16.43 -25.15 -4.09
N ASN A 207 17.47 -24.75 -3.37
CA ASN A 207 17.34 -23.78 -2.27
C ASN A 207 16.72 -22.49 -2.77
N GLY A 208 15.78 -21.93 -2.01
CA GLY A 208 15.14 -20.68 -2.34
C GLY A 208 14.00 -20.79 -3.36
N THR A 209 13.46 -21.99 -3.60
CA THR A 209 12.24 -22.15 -4.41
C THR A 209 11.05 -21.50 -3.70
N ASP A 210 10.36 -20.57 -4.37
CA ASP A 210 9.20 -19.86 -3.82
C ASP A 210 8.01 -20.81 -3.60
N LEU A 211 7.41 -20.75 -2.42
CA LEU A 211 6.21 -21.53 -2.07
C LEU A 211 4.92 -20.73 -2.21
N ASN A 212 4.99 -19.42 -2.02
CA ASN A 212 3.84 -18.51 -2.06
C ASN A 212 4.12 -17.22 -2.81
N ALA A 213 4.78 -17.29 -3.95
CA ALA A 213 5.01 -16.13 -4.80
C ALA A 213 3.75 -15.69 -5.57
N GLY A 214 3.79 -14.50 -6.15
CA GLY A 214 2.71 -13.97 -6.98
C GLY A 214 1.44 -13.76 -6.17
N GLU A 215 0.31 -14.26 -6.63
CA GLU A 215 -1.00 -14.12 -5.98
C GLU A 215 -1.10 -14.82 -4.61
N SER A 216 -0.16 -15.69 -4.29
CA SER A 216 -0.07 -16.36 -2.99
C SER A 216 0.82 -15.66 -1.98
N THR A 217 1.42 -14.53 -2.35
CA THR A 217 2.24 -13.72 -1.44
C THR A 217 1.38 -13.18 -0.30
N PHE A 218 1.86 -13.34 0.94
CA PHE A 218 1.20 -12.75 2.10
C PHE A 218 1.57 -11.27 2.20
N MET A 219 0.57 -10.41 2.18
CA MET A 219 0.72 -8.97 2.38
C MET A 219 0.42 -8.64 3.84
N LEU A 220 1.46 -8.68 4.67
CA LEU A 220 1.36 -8.54 6.11
C LEU A 220 1.36 -7.05 6.50
N LEU A 221 0.49 -6.68 7.44
CA LEU A 221 0.61 -5.39 8.10
C LEU A 221 1.91 -5.37 8.92
N PRO A 222 2.74 -4.32 8.82
CA PRO A 222 3.98 -4.23 9.56
C PRO A 222 3.76 -4.42 11.06
N GLN A 223 4.41 -5.42 11.64
CA GLN A 223 4.26 -5.77 13.05
C GLN A 223 5.46 -6.57 13.54
N THR A 224 5.66 -6.54 14.85
CA THR A 224 6.56 -7.48 15.51
C THR A 224 5.79 -8.78 15.75
N LEU A 225 6.34 -9.88 15.26
CA LEU A 225 5.78 -11.21 15.50
C LEU A 225 6.02 -11.60 16.96
N GLY A 226 4.93 -11.99 17.64
CA GLY A 226 4.96 -12.40 19.03
C GLY A 226 5.26 -13.88 19.24
N ALA A 227 5.23 -14.32 20.48
CA ALA A 227 5.46 -15.72 20.85
C ALA A 227 4.40 -16.67 20.27
N ASP A 228 3.19 -16.15 20.01
CA ASP A 228 2.07 -16.92 19.43
C ASP A 228 2.13 -16.99 17.90
N SER A 229 3.02 -16.24 17.26
CA SER A 229 3.19 -16.28 15.82
C SER A 229 4.04 -17.48 15.42
N GLN A 230 3.58 -18.23 14.42
CA GLN A 230 4.21 -19.47 13.97
C GLN A 230 4.21 -19.56 12.44
N LEU A 231 5.25 -20.17 11.91
CA LEU A 231 5.25 -20.70 10.56
C LEU A 231 4.98 -22.20 10.65
N GLU A 232 3.84 -22.63 10.08
CA GLU A 232 3.48 -24.04 10.02
C GLU A 232 3.60 -24.55 8.59
N VAL A 233 4.28 -25.67 8.43
CA VAL A 233 4.41 -26.36 7.14
C VAL A 233 3.88 -27.78 7.33
N ILE A 234 2.90 -28.16 6.50
CA ILE A 234 2.42 -29.55 6.44
C ILE A 234 3.11 -30.23 5.26
N PHE A 235 3.86 -31.26 5.58
CA PHE A 235 4.65 -32.04 4.64
C PHE A 235 4.21 -33.49 4.67
N HIS A 236 4.04 -34.07 3.48
CA HIS A 236 3.82 -35.52 3.32
C HIS A 236 5.04 -36.13 2.66
N ASP A 237 5.72 -37.03 3.34
CA ASP A 237 6.77 -37.86 2.77
C ASP A 237 6.15 -39.00 1.96
N ASN A 238 6.87 -39.45 0.94
CA ASN A 238 6.45 -40.54 0.05
C ASN A 238 6.86 -41.91 0.63
#